data_0e005d4bc14e65596685181ec96533da
#
_entry.id   0e005d4bc14e65596685181ec96533da
#
_cell.length_a   1.000
_cell.length_b   1.000
_cell.length_c   1.000
_cell.angle_alpha   90.00
_cell.angle_beta   90.00
_cell.angle_gamma   90.00
#
_symmetry.space_group_name_H-M   'P 1'
#
loop_
_entity.id
_entity.type
_entity.pdbx_description
1 polymer ?
#
loop_
_entity_poly.entity_id
_entity_poly.type
_entity_poly.pdbx_seq_one_letter_code
_entity_poly.pdbx_strand_id
1 'polypeptide(L)'
;MLSNELETCLNSAFQVAREGKHEFLTVEHLLLAILDTPRVKEVLKACGGDVPRLAAELREHIEQSTPRLPDGDEREVQPTLGFQRVLQRAVFHVQSSGRKEVGVANVLVAIFSEKQSHAVFLLNRQDVARLDVVIYISHGMSKIADERGETKAALVTRYSRDHQHPLMCTLEET
;
A
#
# COMPACT_ATOMS: atom_id res chain seq x y z
N MET A 1 12.38 -13.10 0.01
CA MET A 1 13.19 -12.27 -0.92
C MET A 1 12.34 -11.16 -1.52
N LEU A 2 12.85 -9.96 -1.57
CA LEU A 2 12.15 -8.81 -2.15
C LEU A 2 12.36 -8.79 -3.67
N SER A 3 11.32 -8.41 -4.43
CA SER A 3 11.45 -8.24 -5.86
C SER A 3 12.40 -7.07 -6.18
N ASN A 4 13.01 -7.09 -7.36
CA ASN A 4 13.88 -5.98 -7.79
C ASN A 4 13.10 -4.66 -7.84
N GLU A 5 11.86 -4.71 -8.27
CA GLU A 5 10.99 -3.53 -8.31
C GLU A 5 10.77 -2.97 -6.90
N LEU A 6 10.49 -3.84 -5.93
CA LEU A 6 10.30 -3.42 -4.55
C LEU A 6 11.58 -2.85 -3.95
N GLU A 7 12.72 -3.49 -4.19
CA GLU A 7 14.01 -2.97 -3.73
C GLU A 7 14.29 -1.57 -4.28
N THR A 8 13.97 -1.35 -5.56
CA THR A 8 14.10 -0.03 -6.18
C THR A 8 13.21 1.00 -5.50
N CYS A 9 11.98 0.61 -5.17
CA CYS A 9 11.04 1.48 -4.46
C CYS A 9 11.55 1.84 -3.06
N LEU A 10 12.09 0.86 -2.33
CA LEU A 10 12.63 1.12 -0.99
C LEU A 10 13.82 2.08 -1.04
N ASN A 11 14.72 1.87 -1.99
CA ASN A 11 15.85 2.78 -2.18
C ASN A 11 15.39 4.19 -2.54
N SER A 12 14.38 4.30 -3.39
CA SER A 12 13.79 5.58 -3.74
C SER A 12 13.16 6.28 -2.53
N ALA A 13 12.45 5.53 -1.69
CA ALA A 13 11.85 6.07 -0.48
C ALA A 13 12.92 6.64 0.47
N PHE A 14 14.00 5.89 0.68
CA PHE A 14 15.13 6.36 1.49
C PHE A 14 15.75 7.61 0.90
N GLN A 15 15.94 7.64 -0.41
CA GLN A 15 16.53 8.79 -1.08
C GLN A 15 15.67 10.03 -0.93
N VAL A 16 14.36 9.91 -1.14
CA VAL A 16 13.43 11.04 -0.97
C VAL A 16 13.46 11.56 0.46
N ALA A 17 13.45 10.68 1.44
CA ALA A 17 13.52 11.07 2.85
C ALA A 17 14.84 11.76 3.16
N ARG A 18 15.95 11.26 2.63
CA ARG A 18 17.29 11.84 2.84
C ARG A 18 17.40 13.23 2.20
N GLU A 19 16.94 13.37 0.97
CA GLU A 19 16.97 14.66 0.26
C GLU A 19 16.11 15.72 0.94
N GLY A 20 14.96 15.30 1.50
CA GLY A 20 14.09 16.19 2.27
C GLY A 20 14.54 16.40 3.69
N LYS A 21 15.65 15.79 4.10
CA LYS A 21 16.18 15.83 5.47
C LYS A 21 15.16 15.37 6.50
N HIS A 22 14.32 14.40 6.14
CA HIS A 22 13.33 13.84 7.04
C HIS A 22 14.03 12.97 8.09
N GLU A 23 13.58 13.10 9.34
CA GLU A 23 14.11 12.29 10.43
C GLU A 23 13.69 10.84 10.31
N PHE A 24 12.45 10.61 9.86
CA PHE A 24 11.85 9.28 9.81
C PHE A 24 11.41 8.88 8.42
N LEU A 25 11.50 7.58 8.14
CA LEU A 25 10.94 6.95 6.96
C LEU A 25 9.62 6.28 7.36
N THR A 26 8.51 6.80 6.88
CA THR A 26 7.18 6.42 7.33
C THR A 26 6.44 5.54 6.32
N VAL A 27 5.27 5.03 6.73
CA VAL A 27 4.38 4.27 5.84
C VAL A 27 3.96 5.14 4.65
N GLU A 28 3.78 6.43 4.86
CA GLU A 28 3.42 7.38 3.80
C GLU A 28 4.52 7.50 2.75
N HIS A 29 5.78 7.50 3.16
CA HIS A 29 6.92 7.45 2.23
C HIS A 29 6.88 6.17 1.41
N LEU A 30 6.57 5.05 2.05
CA LEU A 30 6.51 3.74 1.39
C LEU A 30 5.40 3.71 0.34
N LEU A 31 4.21 4.17 0.70
CA LEU A 31 3.09 4.21 -0.24
C LEU A 31 3.43 5.12 -1.42
N LEU A 32 3.98 6.30 -1.17
CA LEU A 32 4.36 7.22 -2.23
C LEU A 32 5.37 6.58 -3.20
N ALA A 33 6.35 5.84 -2.67
CA ALA A 33 7.35 5.19 -3.50
C ALA A 33 6.74 4.10 -4.39
N ILE A 34 5.85 3.26 -3.85
CA ILE A 34 5.25 2.19 -4.65
C ILE A 34 4.22 2.72 -5.65
N LEU A 35 3.69 3.93 -5.44
CA LEU A 35 2.77 4.55 -6.41
C LEU A 35 3.41 4.80 -7.77
N ASP A 36 4.73 4.91 -7.83
CA ASP A 36 5.42 5.11 -9.10
C ASP A 36 5.51 3.84 -9.94
N THR A 37 5.16 2.68 -9.38
CA THR A 37 5.22 1.43 -10.13
C THR A 37 3.96 1.24 -10.98
N PRO A 38 4.09 0.71 -12.22
CA PRO A 38 2.93 0.45 -13.06
C PRO A 38 1.91 -0.48 -12.41
N ARG A 39 2.38 -1.48 -11.68
CA ARG A 39 1.50 -2.47 -11.03
C ARG A 39 0.57 -1.82 -10.00
N VAL A 40 1.12 -0.97 -9.14
CA VAL A 40 0.32 -0.31 -8.10
C VAL A 40 -0.63 0.71 -8.73
N LYS A 41 -0.19 1.45 -9.74
CA LYS A 41 -1.06 2.36 -10.47
C LYS A 41 -2.25 1.64 -11.10
N GLU A 42 -2.00 0.50 -11.72
CA GLU A 42 -3.04 -0.35 -12.30
C GLU A 42 -4.05 -0.80 -11.25
N VAL A 43 -3.55 -1.32 -10.12
CA VAL A 43 -4.40 -1.83 -9.04
C VAL A 43 -5.28 -0.72 -8.47
N LEU A 44 -4.70 0.42 -8.13
CA LEU A 44 -5.45 1.54 -7.54
C LEU A 44 -6.46 2.12 -8.51
N LYS A 45 -6.10 2.24 -9.77
CA LYS A 45 -7.02 2.72 -10.81
C LYS A 45 -8.20 1.77 -10.96
N ALA A 46 -7.95 0.47 -10.96
CA ALA A 46 -9.01 -0.54 -11.04
C ALA A 46 -9.93 -0.50 -9.82
N CYS A 47 -9.42 -0.05 -8.67
CA CYS A 47 -10.20 0.12 -7.44
C CYS A 47 -10.91 1.47 -7.36
N GLY A 48 -10.83 2.29 -8.40
CA GLY A 48 -11.48 3.58 -8.44
C GLY A 48 -10.68 4.71 -7.81
N GLY A 49 -9.39 4.49 -7.52
CA GLY A 49 -8.52 5.50 -6.93
C GLY A 49 -7.97 6.48 -7.95
N ASP A 50 -7.65 7.69 -7.47
CA ASP A 50 -7.01 8.73 -8.25
C ASP A 50 -5.54 8.81 -7.82
N VAL A 51 -4.66 8.18 -8.58
CA VAL A 51 -3.24 8.06 -8.23
C VAL A 51 -2.54 9.43 -8.16
N PRO A 52 -2.68 10.34 -9.14
CA PRO A 52 -2.04 11.65 -9.05
C PRO A 52 -2.48 12.44 -7.82
N ARG A 53 -3.75 12.40 -7.48
CA ARG A 53 -4.29 13.09 -6.29
C ARG A 53 -3.72 12.47 -5.02
N LEU A 54 -3.69 11.14 -4.95
CA LEU A 54 -3.14 10.42 -3.80
C LEU A 54 -1.67 10.78 -3.59
N ALA A 55 -0.89 10.80 -4.67
CA ALA A 55 0.53 11.16 -4.61
C ALA A 55 0.72 12.60 -4.09
N ALA A 56 -0.09 13.54 -4.58
CA ALA A 56 -0.03 14.93 -4.14
C ALA A 56 -0.36 15.07 -2.65
N GLU A 57 -1.42 14.39 -2.21
CA GLU A 57 -1.82 14.42 -0.80
C GLU A 57 -0.78 13.77 0.12
N LEU A 58 -0.12 12.69 -0.34
CA LEU A 58 0.96 12.06 0.41
C LEU A 58 2.17 12.98 0.54
N ARG A 59 2.57 13.63 -0.55
CA ARG A 59 3.69 14.58 -0.52
C ARG A 59 3.42 15.73 0.44
N GLU A 60 2.22 16.28 0.39
CA GLU A 60 1.82 17.37 1.28
C GLU A 60 1.86 16.91 2.74
N HIS A 61 1.31 15.75 3.04
CA HIS A 61 1.32 15.21 4.41
C HIS A 61 2.75 14.98 4.91
N ILE A 62 3.61 14.41 4.08
CA ILE A 62 5.00 14.15 4.44
C ILE A 62 5.71 15.46 4.76
N GLU A 63 5.53 16.48 3.92
CA GLU A 63 6.15 17.79 4.15
C GLU A 63 5.69 18.46 5.44
N GLN A 64 4.42 18.32 5.77
CA GLN A 64 3.82 19.00 6.93
C GLN A 64 4.03 18.25 8.23
N SER A 65 4.10 16.91 8.19
CA SER A 65 4.00 16.08 9.39
C SER A 65 5.30 15.37 9.77
N THR A 66 6.24 15.23 8.84
CA THR A 66 7.50 14.54 9.13
C THR A 66 8.51 15.52 9.70
N PRO A 67 9.05 15.26 10.90
CA PRO A 67 10.13 16.11 11.45
C PRO A 67 11.33 16.13 10.53
N ARG A 68 11.95 17.30 10.42
CA ARG A 68 13.18 17.46 9.64
C ARG A 68 14.39 17.52 10.57
N LEU A 69 15.49 16.96 10.10
CA LEU A 69 16.75 17.06 10.84
C LEU A 69 17.27 18.50 10.80
N PRO A 70 17.85 18.98 11.89
CA PRO A 70 18.47 20.31 11.89
C PRO A 70 19.60 20.40 10.87
N ASP A 71 19.87 21.62 10.40
CA ASP A 71 20.99 21.86 9.50
C ASP A 71 22.31 21.40 10.14
N GLY A 72 23.08 20.65 9.36
CA GLY A 72 24.35 20.08 9.83
C GLY A 72 24.22 18.75 10.54
N ASP A 73 23.01 18.25 10.76
CA ASP A 73 22.78 16.93 11.33
C ASP A 73 22.85 15.89 10.22
N GLU A 74 23.80 14.98 10.33
CA GLU A 74 24.05 13.94 9.31
C GLU A 74 23.52 12.57 9.70
N ARG A 75 22.59 12.51 10.68
CA ARG A 75 22.01 11.23 11.09
C ARG A 75 21.29 10.58 9.91
N GLU A 76 21.35 9.24 9.88
CA GLU A 76 20.59 8.47 8.89
C GLU A 76 19.09 8.51 9.18
N VAL A 77 18.31 8.44 8.11
CA VAL A 77 16.85 8.35 8.20
C VAL A 77 16.47 7.06 8.93
N GLN A 78 15.59 7.15 9.92
CA GLN A 78 15.17 6.00 10.73
C GLN A 78 13.80 5.49 10.27
N PRO A 79 13.69 4.21 9.86
CA PRO A 79 12.38 3.62 9.58
C PRO A 79 11.52 3.57 10.84
N THR A 80 10.27 3.98 10.72
CA THR A 80 9.33 3.88 11.84
C THR A 80 8.92 2.44 12.09
N LEU A 81 8.35 2.16 13.26
CA LEU A 81 7.82 0.82 13.56
C LEU A 81 6.72 0.43 12.58
N GLY A 82 5.88 1.37 12.17
CA GLY A 82 4.85 1.12 11.17
C GLY A 82 5.42 0.68 9.83
N PHE A 83 6.48 1.36 9.38
CA PHE A 83 7.20 0.99 8.16
C PHE A 83 7.74 -0.44 8.25
N GLN A 84 8.40 -0.75 9.36
CA GLN A 84 8.96 -2.08 9.59
C GLN A 84 7.88 -3.16 9.64
N ARG A 85 6.78 -2.89 10.34
CA ARG A 85 5.65 -3.84 10.45
C ARG A 85 5.04 -4.14 9.08
N VAL A 86 4.90 -3.14 8.23
CA VAL A 86 4.35 -3.35 6.88
C VAL A 86 5.22 -4.33 6.10
N LEU A 87 6.54 -4.13 6.09
CA LEU A 87 7.45 -5.02 5.38
C LEU A 87 7.44 -6.43 5.96
N GLN A 88 7.48 -6.55 7.28
CA GLN A 88 7.43 -7.85 7.95
C GLN A 88 6.14 -8.60 7.62
N ARG A 89 5.02 -7.90 7.61
CA ARG A 89 3.72 -8.48 7.29
C ARG A 89 3.64 -8.94 5.84
N ALA A 90 4.17 -8.15 4.92
CA ALA A 90 4.23 -8.53 3.51
C ALA A 90 5.06 -9.79 3.31
N VAL A 91 6.22 -9.87 3.95
CA VAL A 91 7.09 -11.06 3.91
C VAL A 91 6.36 -12.27 4.47
N PHE A 92 5.72 -12.12 5.63
CA PHE A 92 4.98 -13.21 6.28
C PHE A 92 3.87 -13.75 5.38
N HIS A 93 3.10 -12.88 4.74
CA HIS A 93 2.01 -13.30 3.85
C HIS A 93 2.54 -14.08 2.64
N VAL A 94 3.62 -13.61 2.05
CA VAL A 94 4.22 -14.28 0.90
C VAL A 94 4.74 -15.67 1.30
N GLN A 95 5.43 -15.76 2.42
CA GLN A 95 5.95 -17.04 2.92
C GLN A 95 4.81 -18.01 3.25
N SER A 96 3.74 -17.51 3.86
CA SER A 96 2.57 -18.34 4.22
C SER A 96 1.83 -18.87 3.00
N SER A 97 1.90 -18.17 1.87
CA SER A 97 1.26 -18.62 0.63
C SER A 97 2.16 -19.51 -0.24
N GLY A 98 3.37 -19.81 0.24
CA GLY A 98 4.33 -20.63 -0.48
C GLY A 98 5.06 -19.91 -1.60
N ARG A 99 4.88 -18.60 -1.74
CA ARG A 99 5.61 -17.79 -2.72
C ARG A 99 6.98 -17.43 -2.19
N LYS A 100 7.90 -17.13 -3.09
CA LYS A 100 9.28 -16.84 -2.72
C LYS A 100 9.63 -15.35 -2.80
N GLU A 101 8.83 -14.57 -3.49
CA GLU A 101 9.16 -13.17 -3.78
C GLU A 101 8.07 -12.22 -3.30
N VAL A 102 8.49 -11.18 -2.57
CA VAL A 102 7.60 -10.11 -2.10
C VAL A 102 7.61 -8.99 -3.12
N GLY A 103 6.46 -8.69 -3.70
CA GLY A 103 6.30 -7.62 -4.68
C GLY A 103 5.60 -6.40 -4.12
N VAL A 104 5.52 -5.35 -4.95
CA VAL A 104 4.88 -4.08 -4.56
C VAL A 104 3.39 -4.25 -4.22
N ALA A 105 2.70 -5.15 -4.89
CA ALA A 105 1.28 -5.42 -4.59
C ALA A 105 1.11 -6.01 -3.19
N ASN A 106 2.04 -6.86 -2.76
CA ASN A 106 2.02 -7.43 -1.41
C ASN A 106 2.19 -6.33 -0.35
N VAL A 107 3.09 -5.38 -0.62
CA VAL A 107 3.31 -4.24 0.27
C VAL A 107 2.06 -3.35 0.33
N LEU A 108 1.41 -3.10 -0.80
CA LEU A 108 0.18 -2.31 -0.84
C LEU A 108 -0.90 -2.92 0.08
N VAL A 109 -1.12 -4.23 -0.01
CA VAL A 109 -2.07 -4.93 0.86
C VAL A 109 -1.67 -4.81 2.33
N ALA A 110 -0.38 -4.97 2.62
CA ALA A 110 0.13 -4.89 3.99
C ALA A 110 -0.04 -3.48 4.61
N ILE A 111 0.04 -2.43 3.80
CA ILE A 111 -0.16 -1.05 4.27
C ILE A 111 -1.52 -0.89 4.94
N PHE A 112 -2.56 -1.52 4.43
CA PHE A 112 -3.90 -1.42 5.00
C PHE A 112 -4.00 -1.93 6.44
N SER A 113 -3.03 -2.70 6.88
CA SER A 113 -2.99 -3.20 8.26
C SER A 113 -2.57 -2.13 9.26
N GLU A 114 -1.92 -1.06 8.81
CA GLU A 114 -1.58 0.10 9.63
C GLU A 114 -2.76 1.09 9.61
N LYS A 115 -3.85 0.72 10.27
CA LYS A 115 -5.13 1.43 10.21
C LYS A 115 -5.08 2.87 10.68
N GLN A 116 -4.14 3.18 11.57
CA GLN A 116 -4.01 4.53 12.11
C GLN A 116 -3.05 5.41 11.28
N SER A 117 -2.47 4.85 10.23
CA SER A 117 -1.59 5.63 9.36
C SER A 117 -2.40 6.60 8.50
N HIS A 118 -1.79 7.73 8.17
CA HIS A 118 -2.41 8.68 7.24
C HIS A 118 -2.52 8.09 5.83
N ALA A 119 -1.62 7.17 5.48
CA ALA A 119 -1.67 6.46 4.20
C ALA A 119 -3.02 5.75 4.03
N VAL A 120 -3.46 4.98 5.04
CA VAL A 120 -4.75 4.30 5.00
C VAL A 120 -5.91 5.30 5.00
N PHE A 121 -5.79 6.39 5.76
CA PHE A 121 -6.80 7.45 5.77
C PHE A 121 -7.02 8.01 4.37
N LEU A 122 -5.94 8.31 3.64
CA LEU A 122 -6.04 8.84 2.27
C LEU A 122 -6.62 7.83 1.29
N LEU A 123 -6.26 6.55 1.41
CA LEU A 123 -6.82 5.49 0.59
C LEU A 123 -8.32 5.36 0.81
N ASN A 124 -8.75 5.39 2.08
CA ASN A 124 -10.17 5.30 2.44
C ASN A 124 -10.95 6.53 1.96
N ARG A 125 -10.33 7.71 1.94
CA ARG A 125 -10.97 8.92 1.40
C ARG A 125 -11.32 8.77 -0.07
N GLN A 126 -10.55 7.99 -0.80
CA GLN A 126 -10.83 7.69 -2.20
C GLN A 126 -11.70 6.45 -2.36
N ASP A 127 -12.26 5.97 -1.26
CA ASP A 127 -13.10 4.78 -1.23
C ASP A 127 -12.37 3.52 -1.73
N VAL A 128 -11.05 3.46 -1.50
CA VAL A 128 -10.23 2.29 -1.79
C VAL A 128 -10.04 1.52 -0.49
N ALA A 129 -10.62 0.32 -0.41
CA ALA A 129 -10.51 -0.55 0.76
C ALA A 129 -9.59 -1.74 0.47
N ARG A 130 -9.09 -2.36 1.54
CA ARG A 130 -8.23 -3.54 1.42
C ARG A 130 -8.89 -4.64 0.58
N LEU A 131 -10.18 -4.89 0.80
CA LEU A 131 -10.92 -5.91 0.07
C LEU A 131 -10.92 -5.65 -1.44
N ASP A 132 -11.10 -4.40 -1.85
CA ASP A 132 -11.08 -4.02 -3.26
C ASP A 132 -9.75 -4.40 -3.91
N VAL A 133 -8.66 -4.11 -3.23
CA VAL A 133 -7.31 -4.41 -3.71
C VAL A 133 -7.08 -5.91 -3.79
N VAL A 134 -7.46 -6.64 -2.74
CA VAL A 134 -7.29 -8.11 -2.67
C VAL A 134 -8.08 -8.79 -3.78
N ILE A 135 -9.30 -8.37 -4.02
CA ILE A 135 -10.15 -8.93 -5.09
C ILE A 135 -9.51 -8.71 -6.45
N TYR A 136 -9.02 -7.50 -6.71
CA TYR A 136 -8.38 -7.21 -7.99
C TYR A 136 -7.12 -8.04 -8.20
N ILE A 137 -6.24 -8.11 -7.19
CA ILE A 137 -4.99 -8.85 -7.29
C ILE A 137 -5.25 -10.35 -7.49
N SER A 138 -6.24 -10.90 -6.79
CA SER A 138 -6.54 -12.33 -6.83
C SER A 138 -7.32 -12.75 -8.06
N HIS A 139 -8.24 -11.91 -8.54
CA HIS A 139 -9.20 -12.30 -9.58
C HIS A 139 -9.24 -11.37 -10.79
N GLY A 140 -8.52 -10.26 -10.76
CA GLY A 140 -8.56 -9.26 -11.83
C GLY A 140 -9.88 -8.52 -11.93
N MET A 141 -10.70 -8.55 -10.89
CA MET A 141 -12.01 -7.91 -10.88
C MET A 141 -11.91 -6.45 -10.43
N SER A 142 -12.24 -5.53 -11.33
CA SER A 142 -12.23 -4.10 -11.06
C SER A 142 -13.38 -3.71 -10.14
N LYS A 143 -13.13 -2.75 -9.23
CA LYS A 143 -14.17 -2.18 -8.39
C LYS A 143 -15.15 -1.33 -9.20
N ILE A 144 -14.65 -0.63 -10.22
CA ILE A 144 -15.51 0.10 -11.15
C ILE A 144 -16.23 -0.92 -12.02
N ALA A 145 -17.44 -0.60 -12.49
CA ALA A 145 -18.25 -1.51 -13.29
C ALA A 145 -17.42 -2.03 -14.47
N ASP A 146 -17.33 -3.34 -14.60
CA ASP A 146 -16.65 -3.96 -15.73
C ASP A 146 -17.53 -3.90 -16.98
N GLU A 147 -17.05 -4.43 -18.08
CA GLU A 147 -17.81 -4.46 -19.34
C GLU A 147 -19.11 -5.24 -19.23
N ARG A 148 -19.24 -6.08 -18.20
CA ARG A 148 -20.45 -6.85 -17.92
C ARG A 148 -21.40 -6.13 -16.97
N GLY A 149 -21.04 -4.94 -16.48
CA GLY A 149 -21.87 -4.16 -15.60
C GLY A 149 -21.96 -4.68 -14.17
N GLU A 150 -21.00 -5.49 -13.73
CA GLU A 150 -21.00 -6.01 -12.36
C GLU A 150 -20.71 -4.92 -11.34
N THR A 151 -21.45 -4.91 -10.23
CA THR A 151 -21.27 -3.98 -9.15
C THR A 151 -20.26 -4.50 -8.12
N LYS A 152 -19.74 -3.59 -7.28
CA LYS A 152 -18.88 -3.96 -6.16
C LYS A 152 -19.52 -5.03 -5.28
N ALA A 153 -20.82 -4.88 -4.98
CA ALA A 153 -21.55 -5.85 -4.16
C ALA A 153 -21.56 -7.25 -4.78
N ALA A 154 -21.80 -7.32 -6.10
CA ALA A 154 -21.77 -8.60 -6.81
C ALA A 154 -20.37 -9.22 -6.81
N LEU A 155 -19.31 -8.39 -6.99
CA LEU A 155 -17.94 -8.85 -6.95
C LEU A 155 -17.57 -9.40 -5.57
N VAL A 156 -17.96 -8.72 -4.51
CA VAL A 156 -17.70 -9.16 -3.13
C VAL A 156 -18.40 -10.48 -2.86
N THR A 157 -19.67 -10.63 -3.29
CA THR A 157 -20.43 -11.86 -3.12
C THR A 157 -19.76 -13.03 -3.85
N ARG A 158 -19.29 -12.78 -5.08
CA ARG A 158 -18.57 -13.80 -5.86
C ARG A 158 -17.28 -14.20 -5.18
N TYR A 159 -16.50 -13.21 -4.70
CA TYR A 159 -15.26 -13.48 -3.98
C TYR A 159 -15.52 -14.35 -2.75
N SER A 160 -16.52 -14.03 -1.95
CA SER A 160 -16.88 -14.79 -0.75
C SER A 160 -17.27 -16.21 -1.07
N ARG A 161 -17.99 -16.41 -2.18
CA ARG A 161 -18.41 -17.74 -2.61
C ARG A 161 -17.24 -18.61 -3.02
N ASP A 162 -16.29 -18.01 -3.75
CA ASP A 162 -15.12 -18.73 -4.25
C ASP A 162 -14.07 -18.99 -3.17
N HIS A 163 -14.08 -18.18 -2.10
CA HIS A 163 -13.06 -18.19 -1.05
C HIS A 163 -13.68 -18.28 0.33
N GLN A 164 -14.30 -19.42 0.61
CA GLN A 164 -14.86 -19.68 1.95
C GLN A 164 -13.73 -20.05 2.89
N HIS A 165 -13.02 -19.05 3.42
CA HIS A 165 -11.95 -19.34 4.35
C HIS A 165 -11.65 -18.15 5.28
N PRO A 166 -10.71 -18.32 6.24
CA PRO A 166 -10.41 -17.35 7.30
C PRO A 166 -10.15 -15.92 6.85
N LEU A 167 -9.82 -15.70 5.59
CA LEU A 167 -9.59 -14.36 5.07
C LEU A 167 -10.81 -13.46 5.27
N MET A 168 -12.02 -14.00 5.10
CA MET A 168 -13.24 -13.23 5.30
C MET A 168 -13.42 -12.82 6.76
N CYS A 169 -13.12 -13.72 7.69
CA CYS A 169 -13.16 -13.40 9.11
C CYS A 169 -12.22 -12.27 9.47
N THR A 170 -11.02 -12.27 8.90
CA THR A 170 -10.03 -11.22 9.11
C THR A 170 -10.53 -9.88 8.58
N LEU A 171 -11.22 -9.88 7.45
CA LEU A 171 -11.77 -8.65 6.87
C LEU A 171 -12.91 -8.07 7.69
N GLU A 172 -13.73 -8.92 8.32
CA GLU A 172 -14.84 -8.48 9.16
C GLU A 172 -14.36 -7.77 10.43
N GLU A 173 -13.20 -8.13 10.94
CA GLU A 173 -12.61 -7.49 12.12
C GLU A 173 -12.04 -6.11 11.82
N THR A 174 -11.97 -5.72 10.58
CA THR A 174 -11.46 -4.43 10.15
C THR A 174 -12.59 -3.48 9.80
#